data_a559006264d9d2532e7a2530442d61f2
#
_entry.id   a559006264d9d2532e7a2530442d61f2
#
_cell.length_a   1.000
_cell.length_b   1.000
_cell.length_c   1.000
_cell.angle_alpha   90.00
_cell.angle_beta   90.00
_cell.angle_gamma   90.00
#
_symmetry.space_group_name_H-M   'P 1'
#
loop_
_entity.id
_entity.type
_entity.pdbx_description
1 polymer ?
#
loop_
_entity_poly.entity_id
_entity_poly.type
_entity_poly.pdbx_seq_one_letter_code
_entity_poly.pdbx_strand_id
1 'polypeptide(L)'
;MSAADIPGFLFFDHVAVAVRQGDLEPQVNAYKLLGFTEVHREDVLGKDQVREVLLQIGAGPNLLQLLEPLNADSPVAKQIEKSGGRGGFAHIALRVADIQKAFDYMKEQGFKLLDPAPRKGSRGTTVFFVHPKTTEQVAFGYLIEVVQEG
;
A
#
# COMPACT_ATOMS: atom_id res chain seq x y z
N MET A 1 -5.26 -26.95 3.44
CA MET A 1 -4.34 -25.89 3.00
C MET A 1 -3.88 -26.14 1.58
N SER A 2 -4.10 -25.18 0.74
CA SER A 2 -3.74 -25.28 -0.68
C SER A 2 -2.28 -24.90 -0.88
N ALA A 3 -1.59 -25.60 -1.79
CA ALA A 3 -0.25 -25.21 -2.22
C ALA A 3 -0.24 -23.87 -2.97
N ALA A 4 -1.42 -23.36 -3.33
CA ALA A 4 -1.57 -22.08 -4.02
C ALA A 4 -1.67 -20.89 -3.07
N ASP A 5 -1.62 -21.12 -1.76
CA ASP A 5 -1.62 -20.01 -0.80
C ASP A 5 -0.28 -19.29 -0.82
N ILE A 6 -0.33 -17.98 -0.63
CA ILE A 6 0.92 -17.19 -0.51
C ILE A 6 1.70 -17.69 0.71
N PRO A 7 2.98 -18.09 0.54
CA PRO A 7 3.77 -18.56 1.67
C PRO A 7 3.87 -17.51 2.77
N GLY A 8 3.59 -17.92 4.01
CA GLY A 8 3.74 -17.05 5.16
C GLY A 8 2.72 -15.92 5.26
N PHE A 9 1.58 -16.02 4.58
CA PHE A 9 0.53 -15.01 4.71
C PHE A 9 0.06 -14.92 6.16
N LEU A 10 0.03 -13.69 6.69
CA LEU A 10 -0.35 -13.45 8.08
C LEU A 10 -1.72 -12.80 8.18
N PHE A 11 -1.90 -11.63 7.57
CA PHE A 11 -3.17 -10.91 7.61
C PHE A 11 -3.18 -9.74 6.64
N PHE A 12 -4.35 -9.16 6.46
CA PHE A 12 -4.55 -7.97 5.64
C PHE A 12 -3.96 -6.77 6.39
N ASP A 13 -2.87 -6.19 5.89
CA ASP A 13 -2.13 -5.14 6.61
C ASP A 13 -2.85 -3.80 6.62
N HIS A 14 -3.18 -3.29 5.43
CA HIS A 14 -3.85 -2.00 5.33
C HIS A 14 -4.56 -1.80 4.00
N VAL A 15 -5.43 -0.80 3.99
CA VAL A 15 -6.00 -0.22 2.78
C VAL A 15 -5.40 1.16 2.64
N ALA A 16 -4.93 1.50 1.44
CA ALA A 16 -4.35 2.80 1.16
C ALA A 16 -5.34 3.67 0.39
N VAL A 17 -5.40 4.93 0.78
CA VAL A 17 -6.25 5.95 0.16
C VAL A 17 -5.35 7.09 -0.28
N ALA A 18 -5.46 7.47 -1.56
CA ALA A 18 -4.76 8.62 -2.11
C ALA A 18 -5.50 9.90 -1.72
N VAL A 19 -4.76 10.87 -1.21
CA VAL A 19 -5.29 12.14 -0.71
C VAL A 19 -4.67 13.27 -1.53
N ARG A 20 -5.50 14.18 -2.04
CA ARG A 20 -5.00 15.34 -2.79
C ARG A 20 -4.07 16.18 -1.92
N GLN A 21 -3.05 16.74 -2.55
CA GLN A 21 -2.12 17.62 -1.85
C GLN A 21 -2.88 18.76 -1.15
N GLY A 22 -2.61 18.94 0.13
CA GLY A 22 -3.30 19.92 0.98
C GLY A 22 -4.47 19.37 1.75
N ASP A 23 -4.97 18.17 1.43
CA ASP A 23 -6.16 17.61 2.08
C ASP A 23 -5.84 16.61 3.20
N LEU A 24 -4.56 16.30 3.45
CA LEU A 24 -4.20 15.27 4.43
C LEU A 24 -4.67 15.59 5.84
N GLU A 25 -4.32 16.75 6.36
CA GLU A 25 -4.68 17.11 7.75
C GLU A 25 -6.20 17.18 7.96
N PRO A 26 -6.98 17.80 7.08
CA PRO A 26 -8.44 17.74 7.21
C PRO A 26 -8.99 16.32 7.23
N GLN A 27 -8.45 15.42 6.40
CA GLN A 27 -8.92 14.03 6.40
C GLN A 27 -8.51 13.29 7.68
N VAL A 28 -7.28 13.48 8.14
CA VAL A 28 -6.84 12.88 9.41
C VAL A 28 -7.76 13.33 10.55
N ASN A 29 -8.07 14.62 10.61
CA ASN A 29 -8.94 15.14 11.65
C ASN A 29 -10.35 14.55 11.57
N ALA A 30 -10.89 14.38 10.37
CA ALA A 30 -12.19 13.76 10.18
C ALA A 30 -12.19 12.30 10.64
N TYR A 31 -11.14 11.54 10.33
CA TYR A 31 -11.03 10.16 10.79
C TYR A 31 -10.91 10.08 12.31
N LYS A 32 -10.20 11.03 12.94
CA LYS A 32 -10.13 11.07 14.42
C LYS A 32 -11.51 11.25 15.03
N LEU A 33 -12.38 12.02 14.39
CA LEU A 33 -13.77 12.16 14.86
C LEU A 33 -14.55 10.85 14.78
N LEU A 34 -14.16 9.96 13.87
CA LEU A 34 -14.77 8.64 13.76
C LEU A 34 -14.17 7.64 14.76
N GLY A 35 -13.15 8.03 15.50
CA GLY A 35 -12.52 7.17 16.49
C GLY A 35 -11.20 6.56 16.05
N PHE A 36 -10.68 6.94 14.88
CA PHE A 36 -9.37 6.45 14.44
C PHE A 36 -8.25 7.14 15.23
N THR A 37 -7.16 6.39 15.45
CA THR A 37 -5.97 6.89 16.13
C THR A 37 -4.81 6.91 15.16
N GLU A 38 -4.09 8.03 15.11
CA GLU A 38 -2.87 8.10 14.30
C GLU A 38 -1.77 7.32 15.02
N VAL A 39 -1.23 6.30 14.34
CA VAL A 39 -0.18 5.44 14.92
C VAL A 39 1.17 5.63 14.26
N HIS A 40 1.24 6.27 13.10
CA HIS A 40 2.49 6.51 12.40
C HIS A 40 2.32 7.64 11.38
N ARG A 41 3.39 8.40 11.17
CA ARG A 41 3.44 9.45 10.15
C ARG A 41 4.89 9.57 9.66
N GLU A 42 5.07 9.60 8.35
CA GLU A 42 6.40 9.82 7.81
C GLU A 42 6.35 10.34 6.38
N ASP A 43 7.38 11.06 5.95
CA ASP A 43 7.59 11.42 4.57
C ASP A 43 8.44 10.33 3.92
N VAL A 44 7.84 9.59 2.99
CA VAL A 44 8.51 8.51 2.26
C VAL A 44 9.14 9.11 1.01
N LEU A 45 10.45 9.25 1.03
CA LEU A 45 11.21 9.81 -0.08
C LEU A 45 11.49 8.72 -1.12
N GLY A 46 12.47 8.78 -1.94
CA GLY A 46 12.75 7.74 -2.92
C GLY A 46 11.67 7.68 -4.01
N LYS A 47 11.22 6.48 -4.36
CA LYS A 47 10.27 6.30 -5.47
C LYS A 47 8.87 6.83 -5.17
N ASP A 48 8.45 6.75 -3.94
CA ASP A 48 7.04 7.01 -3.60
C ASP A 48 6.71 8.49 -3.46
N GLN A 49 7.63 9.30 -2.91
CA GLN A 49 7.45 10.75 -2.77
C GLN A 49 6.09 11.10 -2.18
N VAL A 50 5.77 10.53 -1.01
CA VAL A 50 4.48 10.74 -0.34
C VAL A 50 4.68 11.05 1.14
N ARG A 51 3.71 11.78 1.71
CA ARG A 51 3.52 11.87 3.14
C ARG A 51 2.49 10.84 3.53
N GLU A 52 2.88 9.93 4.42
CA GLU A 52 2.07 8.82 4.85
C GLU A 52 1.56 9.05 6.26
N VAL A 53 0.28 8.75 6.48
CA VAL A 53 -0.30 8.67 7.82
C VAL A 53 -0.98 7.32 7.95
N LEU A 54 -0.69 6.59 9.01
CA LEU A 54 -1.35 5.33 9.32
C LEU A 54 -2.30 5.53 10.49
N LEU A 55 -3.53 5.10 10.29
CA LEU A 55 -4.62 5.25 11.25
C LEU A 55 -5.13 3.87 11.65
N GLN A 56 -5.45 3.71 12.93
CA GLN A 56 -6.00 2.47 13.47
C GLN A 56 -7.34 2.74 14.12
N ILE A 57 -8.29 1.83 13.95
CA ILE A 57 -9.54 1.85 14.72
C ILE A 57 -9.70 0.51 15.43
N GLY A 58 -10.07 0.56 16.70
CA GLY A 58 -10.20 -0.67 17.50
C GLY A 58 -8.85 -1.28 17.84
N ALA A 59 -8.84 -2.55 18.23
CA ALA A 59 -7.66 -3.25 18.71
C ALA A 59 -7.02 -4.17 17.68
N GLY A 60 -7.56 -4.25 16.48
CA GLY A 60 -7.04 -5.14 15.45
C GLY A 60 -5.75 -4.64 14.83
N PRO A 61 -5.04 -5.49 14.08
CA PRO A 61 -3.77 -5.12 13.47
C PRO A 61 -3.91 -4.34 12.17
N ASN A 62 -5.12 -4.19 11.67
CA ASN A 62 -5.37 -3.61 10.34
C ASN A 62 -5.35 -2.09 10.40
N LEU A 63 -4.81 -1.47 9.36
CA LEU A 63 -4.62 -0.03 9.31
C LEU A 63 -5.29 0.58 8.10
N LEU A 64 -5.59 1.87 8.18
CA LEU A 64 -5.95 2.70 7.05
C LEU A 64 -4.75 3.60 6.78
N GLN A 65 -4.27 3.62 5.54
CA GLN A 65 -3.14 4.44 5.15
C GLN A 65 -3.61 5.60 4.28
N LEU A 66 -3.25 6.82 4.66
CA LEU A 66 -3.50 7.99 3.83
C LEU A 66 -2.18 8.40 3.18
N LEU A 67 -2.21 8.63 1.87
CA LEU A 67 -1.02 8.96 1.10
C LEU A 67 -1.24 10.30 0.38
N GLU A 68 -0.53 11.33 0.80
CA GLU A 68 -0.54 12.63 0.14
C GLU A 68 0.73 12.79 -0.67
N PRO A 69 0.67 13.10 -1.97
CA PRO A 69 1.88 13.28 -2.76
C PRO A 69 2.66 14.48 -2.29
N LEU A 70 4.00 14.37 -2.22
CA LEU A 70 4.88 15.47 -1.87
C LEU A 70 5.09 16.42 -3.05
N ASN A 71 4.96 15.90 -4.28
CA ASN A 71 5.16 16.70 -5.49
C ASN A 71 4.48 16.01 -6.69
N ALA A 72 4.55 16.63 -7.85
CA ALA A 72 3.90 16.13 -9.05
C ALA A 72 4.55 14.86 -9.61
N ASP A 73 5.76 14.54 -9.20
CA ASP A 73 6.47 13.33 -9.68
C ASP A 73 6.05 12.08 -8.92
N SER A 74 5.35 12.24 -7.81
CA SER A 74 4.87 11.10 -7.03
C SER A 74 3.94 10.22 -7.86
N PRO A 75 4.10 8.87 -7.81
CA PRO A 75 3.14 7.97 -8.43
C PRO A 75 1.70 8.20 -7.95
N VAL A 76 1.53 8.60 -6.69
CA VAL A 76 0.22 8.91 -6.13
C VAL A 76 -0.37 10.16 -6.80
N ALA A 77 0.46 11.18 -7.06
CA ALA A 77 0.01 12.38 -7.78
C ALA A 77 -0.50 12.01 -9.17
N LYS A 78 0.21 11.14 -9.86
CA LYS A 78 -0.18 10.67 -11.20
C LYS A 78 -1.47 9.85 -11.16
N GLN A 79 -1.64 9.04 -10.13
CA GLN A 79 -2.86 8.28 -9.93
C GLN A 79 -4.06 9.20 -9.72
N ILE A 80 -3.90 10.22 -8.90
CA ILE A 80 -4.96 11.22 -8.66
C ILE A 80 -5.32 11.93 -9.95
N GLU A 81 -4.31 12.33 -10.73
CA GLU A 81 -4.55 12.98 -12.02
C GLU A 81 -5.36 12.09 -12.97
N LYS A 82 -5.02 10.80 -13.05
CA LYS A 82 -5.76 9.84 -13.88
C LYS A 82 -7.20 9.66 -13.43
N SER A 83 -7.47 9.90 -12.15
CA SER A 83 -8.82 9.80 -11.57
C SER A 83 -9.61 11.09 -11.70
N GLY A 84 -9.17 12.03 -12.53
CA GLY A 84 -9.84 13.32 -12.73
C GLY A 84 -9.61 14.30 -11.60
N GLY A 85 -8.49 14.20 -10.91
CA GLY A 85 -8.15 15.09 -9.80
C GLY A 85 -8.73 14.66 -8.46
N ARG A 86 -9.30 13.47 -8.38
CA ARG A 86 -9.92 12.96 -7.15
C ARG A 86 -8.97 11.99 -6.44
N GLY A 87 -8.97 12.06 -5.11
CA GLY A 87 -8.35 11.03 -4.29
C GLY A 87 -9.24 9.79 -4.26
N GLY A 88 -8.93 8.89 -3.34
CA GLY A 88 -9.70 7.69 -3.12
C GLY A 88 -8.84 6.44 -3.07
N PHE A 89 -9.45 5.28 -3.22
CA PHE A 89 -8.78 4.00 -3.10
C PHE A 89 -7.50 3.93 -3.96
N ALA A 90 -6.40 3.50 -3.34
CA ALA A 90 -5.11 3.38 -4.02
C ALA A 90 -4.65 1.92 -4.12
N HIS A 91 -4.53 1.23 -2.99
CA HIS A 91 -4.10 -0.16 -3.00
C HIS A 91 -4.50 -0.89 -1.72
N ILE A 92 -4.37 -2.21 -1.75
CA ILE A 92 -4.46 -3.04 -0.56
C ILE A 92 -3.08 -3.62 -0.27
N ALA A 93 -2.83 -3.96 0.99
CA ALA A 93 -1.54 -4.53 1.40
C ALA A 93 -1.74 -5.81 2.19
N LEU A 94 -0.91 -6.81 1.87
CA LEU A 94 -0.93 -8.12 2.49
C LEU A 94 0.35 -8.29 3.32
N ARG A 95 0.20 -8.64 4.60
CA ARG A 95 1.35 -8.89 5.48
C ARG A 95 1.80 -10.33 5.35
N VAL A 96 3.11 -10.54 5.16
CA VAL A 96 3.71 -11.87 5.07
C VAL A 96 4.89 -11.98 6.04
N ALA A 97 5.21 -13.22 6.42
CA ALA A 97 6.33 -13.50 7.32
C ALA A 97 7.67 -13.52 6.59
N ASP A 98 7.68 -13.88 5.31
CA ASP A 98 8.93 -14.01 4.51
C ASP A 98 8.66 -13.47 3.11
N ILE A 99 9.06 -12.23 2.90
CA ILE A 99 8.72 -11.53 1.66
C ILE A 99 9.43 -12.10 0.43
N GLN A 100 10.63 -12.65 0.59
CA GLN A 100 11.32 -13.25 -0.55
C GLN A 100 10.60 -14.50 -1.03
N LYS A 101 10.10 -15.33 -0.11
CA LYS A 101 9.32 -16.50 -0.49
C LYS A 101 8.00 -16.10 -1.16
N ALA A 102 7.35 -15.05 -0.65
CA ALA A 102 6.11 -14.55 -1.26
C ALA A 102 6.39 -14.01 -2.66
N PHE A 103 7.48 -13.27 -2.82
CA PHE A 103 7.87 -12.71 -4.11
C PHE A 103 8.11 -13.83 -5.14
N ASP A 104 8.90 -14.83 -4.78
CA ASP A 104 9.23 -15.94 -5.68
C ASP A 104 7.98 -16.72 -6.06
N TYR A 105 7.12 -16.98 -5.10
CA TYR A 105 5.86 -17.69 -5.33
C TYR A 105 4.97 -16.93 -6.31
N MET A 106 4.76 -15.65 -6.08
CA MET A 106 3.87 -14.86 -6.91
C MET A 106 4.41 -14.72 -8.33
N LYS A 107 5.72 -14.54 -8.46
CA LYS A 107 6.37 -14.51 -9.76
C LYS A 107 6.17 -15.82 -10.52
N GLU A 108 6.34 -16.95 -9.83
CA GLU A 108 6.14 -18.27 -10.42
C GLU A 108 4.68 -18.50 -10.84
N GLN A 109 3.74 -17.94 -10.08
CA GLN A 109 2.31 -18.05 -10.41
C GLN A 109 1.87 -17.13 -11.54
N GLY A 110 2.77 -16.32 -12.09
CA GLY A 110 2.45 -15.46 -13.22
C GLY A 110 2.01 -14.06 -12.87
N PHE A 111 2.17 -13.64 -11.62
CA PHE A 111 1.87 -12.26 -11.25
C PHE A 111 2.90 -11.31 -11.84
N LYS A 112 2.43 -10.18 -12.35
CA LYS A 112 3.30 -9.14 -12.90
C LYS A 112 3.75 -8.23 -11.78
N LEU A 113 5.02 -8.28 -11.44
CA LEU A 113 5.56 -7.53 -10.31
C LEU A 113 6.20 -6.24 -10.82
N LEU A 114 5.92 -5.13 -10.11
CA LEU A 114 6.49 -3.83 -10.47
C LEU A 114 7.97 -3.74 -10.12
N ASP A 115 8.36 -4.43 -9.05
CA ASP A 115 9.72 -4.36 -8.54
C ASP A 115 10.51 -5.57 -8.99
N PRO A 116 11.81 -5.42 -9.35
CA PRO A 116 12.65 -6.57 -9.70
C PRO A 116 12.99 -7.44 -8.50
N ALA A 117 12.84 -6.90 -7.29
CA ALA A 117 13.09 -7.60 -6.03
C ALA A 117 12.38 -6.82 -4.92
N PRO A 118 12.16 -7.44 -3.75
CA PRO A 118 11.65 -6.71 -2.59
C PRO A 118 12.56 -5.52 -2.25
N ARG A 119 11.97 -4.41 -1.85
CA ARG A 119 12.68 -3.17 -1.54
C ARG A 119 12.20 -2.58 -0.23
N LYS A 120 12.93 -1.59 0.28
CA LYS A 120 12.54 -0.91 1.52
C LYS A 120 11.27 -0.09 1.32
N GLY A 121 10.36 -0.22 2.26
CA GLY A 121 9.14 0.58 2.36
C GLY A 121 9.19 1.49 3.57
N SER A 122 8.04 2.04 3.95
CA SER A 122 7.92 2.86 5.14
C SER A 122 8.02 2.01 6.41
N ARG A 123 8.19 2.64 7.56
CA ARG A 123 8.24 1.98 8.87
C ARG A 123 9.34 0.91 8.98
N GLY A 124 10.39 1.01 8.20
CA GLY A 124 11.44 0.00 8.20
C GLY A 124 10.99 -1.34 7.61
N THR A 125 9.88 -1.38 6.89
CA THR A 125 9.37 -2.61 6.27
C THR A 125 10.11 -2.93 4.97
N THR A 126 9.88 -4.14 4.47
CA THR A 126 10.31 -4.56 3.15
C THR A 126 9.06 -4.84 2.33
N VAL A 127 9.01 -4.37 1.09
CA VAL A 127 7.79 -4.42 0.28
C VAL A 127 8.08 -4.78 -1.17
N PHE A 128 7.04 -5.23 -1.88
CA PHE A 128 6.99 -5.21 -3.34
C PHE A 128 5.54 -5.00 -3.77
N PHE A 129 5.37 -4.57 -5.01
CA PHE A 129 4.03 -4.29 -5.54
C PHE A 129 3.72 -5.18 -6.74
N VAL A 130 2.46 -5.59 -6.83
CA VAL A 130 1.92 -6.28 -7.99
C VAL A 130 1.29 -5.23 -8.90
N HIS A 131 1.61 -5.31 -10.20
CA HIS A 131 1.11 -4.38 -11.20
C HIS A 131 -0.42 -4.47 -11.31
N PRO A 132 -1.12 -3.34 -11.61
CA PRO A 132 -2.58 -3.37 -11.79
C PRO A 132 -3.07 -4.34 -12.87
N LYS A 133 -2.24 -4.68 -13.85
CA LYS A 133 -2.57 -5.70 -14.85
C LYS A 133 -2.57 -7.11 -14.28
N THR A 134 -1.98 -7.32 -13.14
CA THR A 134 -1.99 -8.48 -12.26
C THR A 134 -1.44 -9.76 -12.90
N THR A 135 -2.17 -10.40 -13.80
CA THR A 135 -1.72 -11.61 -14.52
C THR A 135 -2.13 -11.50 -15.99
N GLU A 136 -1.74 -12.49 -16.79
CA GLU A 136 -2.17 -12.54 -18.20
C GLU A 136 -3.69 -12.74 -18.34
N GLN A 137 -4.33 -13.38 -17.33
CA GLN A 137 -5.74 -13.72 -17.38
C GLN A 137 -6.65 -12.64 -16.82
N VAL A 138 -6.16 -11.83 -15.86
CA VAL A 138 -7.02 -10.88 -15.16
C VAL A 138 -6.25 -9.66 -14.73
N ALA A 139 -6.88 -8.50 -14.88
CA ALA A 139 -6.38 -7.22 -14.35
C ALA A 139 -7.29 -6.78 -13.22
N PHE A 140 -6.72 -6.57 -12.03
CA PHE A 140 -7.48 -6.03 -10.90
C PHE A 140 -7.76 -4.53 -11.09
N GLY A 141 -6.86 -3.83 -11.77
CA GLY A 141 -7.00 -2.39 -11.99
C GLY A 141 -6.47 -1.54 -10.85
N TYR A 142 -5.90 -2.15 -9.83
CA TYR A 142 -5.27 -1.44 -8.71
C TYR A 142 -4.05 -2.23 -8.24
N LEU A 143 -3.20 -1.55 -7.46
CA LEU A 143 -1.99 -2.16 -6.92
C LEU A 143 -2.30 -3.08 -5.75
N ILE A 144 -1.48 -4.10 -5.58
CA ILE A 144 -1.42 -4.89 -4.35
C ILE A 144 -0.01 -4.77 -3.82
N GLU A 145 0.12 -4.37 -2.57
CA GLU A 145 1.39 -4.33 -1.87
C GLU A 145 1.54 -5.60 -1.06
N VAL A 146 2.74 -6.16 -1.04
CA VAL A 146 3.08 -7.25 -0.12
C VAL A 146 4.14 -6.70 0.81
N VAL A 147 3.95 -6.89 2.13
CA VAL A 147 4.77 -6.22 3.13
C VAL A 147 5.21 -7.19 4.21
N GLN A 148 6.50 -7.08 4.57
CA GLN A 148 7.08 -7.79 5.70
C GLN A 148 7.56 -6.76 6.72
N GLU A 149 7.21 -6.98 7.98
CA GLU A 149 7.65 -6.12 9.08
C GLU A 149 9.17 -6.15 9.20
N GLY A 150 9.74 -4.97 9.41
CA GLY A 150 11.18 -4.84 9.53
C GLY A 150 11.75 -5.28 10.86
#